data_dc3d0ebc917a7f55329dd0808827e3d9
#
_entry.id   dc3d0ebc917a7f55329dd0808827e3d9
#
_cell.length_a   1.000
_cell.length_b   1.000
_cell.length_c   1.000
_cell.angle_alpha   90.00
_cell.angle_beta   90.00
_cell.angle_gamma   90.00
#
_symmetry.space_group_name_H-M   'P 1'
#
loop_
_entity.id
_entity.type
_entity.pdbx_description
1 polymer ?
#
loop_
_entity_poly.entity_id
_entity_poly.type
_entity_poly.pdbx_seq_one_letter_code
_entity_poly.pdbx_strand_id
1 'polypeptide(L)'
;MAEKNAKASIRAKALELGFDAVGFAPTAGSGSAQAGNELRQFLEQGCHGDMAWLGRRIDQRAAPTALWPAARSAIVLGSNYGPGDDPLAILAQPGRAAVSVYAHGRDYHDVVKKRLKSLGRWLASDFDCQLKVFVDTAPLMEKPLAQSAALGWQGKHTNLVSRRLGSWLFLGVVLTTLELEPDQQESDRCGSCRRCLDICPTGAFIAPYRLDARRCISYLTIEHQGHIPAELRPGMGNRVFGCDDCLAVCPWNKFAQASREAAYSARPEITDLSLTELAALDDDAFRTRFRQSPLKRTGRDRLVRNALIGLGNAGDASAMPLIESLLDEPSPVVRAMAVWAARQLLDGAAFASLGENRSAGESDPAVRAEWGWEPDSNVPSPESGEG
;
A
#
# COMPACT_ATOMS: atom_id res chain seq x y z
N MET A 1 -15.59 -7.79 37.90
CA MET A 1 -14.56 -8.86 37.93
C MET A 1 -14.63 -9.78 36.72
N ALA A 2 -15.82 -10.26 36.29
CA ALA A 2 -15.96 -11.13 35.13
C ALA A 2 -15.46 -10.50 33.80
N GLU A 3 -15.76 -9.23 33.58
CA GLU A 3 -15.38 -8.50 32.35
C GLU A 3 -13.86 -8.26 32.23
N LYS A 4 -13.18 -7.91 33.32
CA LYS A 4 -11.71 -7.81 33.34
C LYS A 4 -11.04 -9.15 33.05
N ASN A 5 -11.67 -10.25 33.48
CA ASN A 5 -11.20 -11.58 33.17
C ASN A 5 -11.39 -11.91 31.69
N ALA A 6 -12.53 -11.51 31.06
CA ALA A 6 -12.79 -11.70 29.63
C ALA A 6 -11.74 -11.01 28.76
N LYS A 7 -11.44 -9.72 29.00
CA LYS A 7 -10.41 -8.99 28.24
C LYS A 7 -9.03 -9.64 28.36
N ALA A 8 -8.65 -10.08 29.56
CA ALA A 8 -7.38 -10.76 29.78
C ALA A 8 -7.30 -12.09 29.02
N SER A 9 -8.35 -12.90 29.06
CA SER A 9 -8.43 -14.18 28.36
C SER A 9 -8.39 -13.97 26.84
N ILE A 10 -9.12 -12.97 26.33
CA ILE A 10 -9.12 -12.63 24.89
C ILE A 10 -7.73 -12.19 24.44
N ARG A 11 -7.04 -11.35 25.22
CA ARG A 11 -5.65 -10.94 24.91
C ARG A 11 -4.72 -12.14 24.87
N ALA A 12 -4.77 -12.99 25.90
CA ALA A 12 -3.92 -14.18 25.96
C ALA A 12 -4.16 -15.10 24.75
N LYS A 13 -5.42 -15.37 24.42
CA LYS A 13 -5.78 -16.22 23.26
C LYS A 13 -5.36 -15.61 21.93
N ALA A 14 -5.50 -14.30 21.74
CA ALA A 14 -5.07 -13.65 20.52
C ALA A 14 -3.54 -13.70 20.34
N LEU A 15 -2.78 -13.49 21.43
CA LEU A 15 -1.31 -13.63 21.41
C LEU A 15 -0.88 -15.08 21.13
N GLU A 16 -1.55 -16.08 21.74
CA GLU A 16 -1.35 -17.51 21.45
C GLU A 16 -1.56 -17.83 19.96
N LEU A 17 -2.56 -17.19 19.34
CA LEU A 17 -2.86 -17.33 17.91
C LEU A 17 -1.89 -16.58 16.99
N GLY A 18 -0.89 -15.88 17.55
CA GLY A 18 0.17 -15.21 16.82
C GLY A 18 -0.13 -13.76 16.41
N PHE A 19 -1.08 -13.09 17.06
CA PHE A 19 -1.18 -11.63 16.97
C PHE A 19 -0.15 -10.96 17.88
N ASP A 20 0.33 -9.78 17.51
CA ASP A 20 1.37 -9.05 18.25
C ASP A 20 0.77 -7.90 19.08
N ALA A 21 -0.44 -7.46 18.75
CA ALA A 21 -1.16 -6.43 19.48
C ALA A 21 -2.66 -6.73 19.54
N VAL A 22 -3.30 -6.38 20.64
CA VAL A 22 -4.74 -6.58 20.88
C VAL A 22 -5.28 -5.41 21.69
N GLY A 23 -6.36 -4.82 21.22
CA GLY A 23 -7.04 -3.73 21.91
C GLY A 23 -8.55 -3.80 21.72
N PHE A 24 -9.27 -3.01 22.50
CA PHE A 24 -10.72 -2.99 22.52
C PHE A 24 -11.21 -1.57 22.25
N ALA A 25 -12.11 -1.43 21.29
CA ALA A 25 -12.69 -0.14 20.91
C ALA A 25 -14.23 -0.18 21.02
N PRO A 26 -14.86 0.97 21.25
CA PRO A 26 -16.30 1.08 21.13
C PRO A 26 -16.71 0.98 19.65
N THR A 27 -17.91 0.52 19.38
CA THR A 27 -18.49 0.46 18.03
C THR A 27 -19.19 1.74 17.61
N ALA A 28 -19.35 2.70 18.52
CA ALA A 28 -19.93 4.03 18.30
C ALA A 28 -19.17 5.06 19.15
N GLY A 29 -19.27 6.33 18.77
CA GLY A 29 -18.67 7.43 19.52
C GLY A 29 -18.08 8.52 18.62
N SER A 30 -17.49 9.54 19.25
CA SER A 30 -16.93 10.72 18.56
C SER A 30 -15.81 10.37 17.57
N GLY A 31 -14.96 9.39 17.87
CA GLY A 31 -13.88 8.96 16.98
C GLY A 31 -14.37 8.38 15.66
N SER A 32 -15.45 7.58 15.69
CA SER A 32 -16.06 7.06 14.46
C SER A 32 -16.72 8.17 13.63
N ALA A 33 -17.40 9.12 14.27
CA ALA A 33 -18.02 10.25 13.59
C ALA A 33 -16.98 11.16 12.92
N GLN A 34 -15.87 11.45 13.60
CA GLN A 34 -14.77 12.22 13.04
C GLN A 34 -14.16 11.53 11.82
N ALA A 35 -13.81 10.25 11.93
CA ALA A 35 -13.26 9.46 10.83
C ALA A 35 -14.21 9.41 9.63
N GLY A 36 -15.54 9.31 9.86
CA GLY A 36 -16.56 9.39 8.82
C GLY A 36 -16.58 10.74 8.10
N ASN A 37 -16.43 11.85 8.82
CA ASN A 37 -16.36 13.18 8.23
C ASN A 37 -15.06 13.39 7.43
N GLU A 38 -13.93 12.91 7.92
CA GLU A 38 -12.65 12.94 7.21
C GLU A 38 -12.71 12.14 5.91
N LEU A 39 -13.36 10.96 5.92
CA LEU A 39 -13.59 10.17 4.71
C LEU A 39 -14.46 10.92 3.69
N ARG A 40 -15.55 11.58 4.11
CA ARG A 40 -16.39 12.37 3.21
C ARG A 40 -15.57 13.51 2.58
N GLN A 41 -14.81 14.25 3.38
CA GLN A 41 -13.95 15.32 2.88
C GLN A 41 -12.89 14.81 1.88
N PHE A 42 -12.29 13.66 2.14
CA PHE A 42 -11.33 13.00 1.23
C PHE A 42 -11.98 12.68 -0.12
N LEU A 43 -13.22 12.18 -0.12
CA LEU A 43 -13.98 11.88 -1.32
C LEU A 43 -14.42 13.15 -2.07
N GLU A 44 -14.92 14.15 -1.38
CA GLU A 44 -15.36 15.43 -1.95
C GLU A 44 -14.22 16.19 -2.65
N GLN A 45 -13.00 16.08 -2.11
CA GLN A 45 -11.80 16.65 -2.72
C GLN A 45 -11.23 15.81 -3.90
N GLY A 46 -11.84 14.68 -4.22
CA GLY A 46 -11.36 13.78 -5.26
C GLY A 46 -10.00 13.12 -4.95
N CYS A 47 -9.52 13.24 -3.70
CA CYS A 47 -8.22 12.71 -3.29
C CYS A 47 -8.13 11.17 -3.34
N HIS A 48 -9.24 10.48 -3.55
CA HIS A 48 -9.34 9.03 -3.63
C HIS A 48 -8.96 8.44 -5.02
N GLY A 49 -8.82 9.28 -6.06
CA GLY A 49 -8.53 8.81 -7.41
C GLY A 49 -9.56 7.77 -7.90
N ASP A 50 -9.09 6.65 -8.47
CA ASP A 50 -9.95 5.58 -9.02
C ASP A 50 -10.65 4.75 -7.95
N MET A 51 -10.37 4.98 -6.66
CA MET A 51 -10.97 4.23 -5.56
C MET A 51 -12.41 4.67 -5.24
N ALA A 52 -13.25 4.86 -6.27
CA ALA A 52 -14.66 5.25 -6.12
C ALA A 52 -15.47 4.28 -5.22
N TRP A 53 -14.98 3.05 -5.04
CA TRP A 53 -15.56 2.07 -4.13
C TRP A 53 -15.52 2.53 -2.65
N LEU A 54 -14.65 3.45 -2.27
CA LEU A 54 -14.62 4.06 -0.93
C LEU A 54 -15.90 4.82 -0.62
N GLY A 55 -16.52 5.48 -1.61
CA GLY A 55 -17.80 6.17 -1.47
C GLY A 55 -18.99 5.23 -1.36
N ARG A 56 -18.85 3.99 -1.83
CA ARG A 56 -19.91 2.98 -1.67
C ARG A 56 -20.03 2.61 -0.21
N ARG A 57 -21.26 2.61 0.32
CA ARG A 57 -21.55 2.25 1.71
C ARG A 57 -20.79 3.14 2.73
N ILE A 58 -20.67 4.42 2.44
CA ILE A 58 -19.93 5.37 3.29
C ILE A 58 -20.44 5.37 4.74
N ASP A 59 -21.76 5.24 4.96
CA ASP A 59 -22.34 5.20 6.30
C ASP A 59 -21.91 3.95 7.07
N GLN A 60 -21.77 2.79 6.39
CA GLN A 60 -21.24 1.58 7.01
C GLN A 60 -19.76 1.73 7.36
N ARG A 61 -18.98 2.46 6.54
CA ARG A 61 -17.57 2.76 6.84
C ARG A 61 -17.44 3.70 8.03
N ALA A 62 -18.32 4.70 8.10
CA ALA A 62 -18.29 5.71 9.14
C ALA A 62 -18.66 5.17 10.54
N ALA A 63 -19.44 4.10 10.61
CA ALA A 63 -19.87 3.55 11.89
C ALA A 63 -19.97 2.00 11.86
N PRO A 64 -19.22 1.30 12.70
CA PRO A 64 -19.32 -0.17 12.82
C PRO A 64 -20.73 -0.68 13.07
N THR A 65 -21.55 0.07 13.83
CA THR A 65 -22.96 -0.23 14.10
C THR A 65 -23.86 -0.12 12.87
N ALA A 66 -23.52 0.72 11.90
CA ALA A 66 -24.24 0.77 10.62
C ALA A 66 -23.92 -0.46 9.74
N LEU A 67 -22.71 -1.03 9.88
CA LEU A 67 -22.35 -2.28 9.23
C LEU A 67 -23.00 -3.49 9.91
N TRP A 68 -23.08 -3.48 11.24
CA TRP A 68 -23.71 -4.52 12.04
C TRP A 68 -24.34 -3.97 13.33
N PRO A 69 -25.68 -3.76 13.35
CA PRO A 69 -26.37 -3.11 14.48
C PRO A 69 -26.24 -3.82 15.84
N ALA A 70 -26.02 -5.14 15.82
CA ALA A 70 -25.84 -5.92 17.04
C ALA A 70 -24.43 -5.79 17.66
N ALA A 71 -23.48 -5.14 16.98
CA ALA A 71 -22.13 -4.97 17.50
C ALA A 71 -22.12 -4.06 18.74
N ARG A 72 -21.50 -4.53 19.83
CA ARG A 72 -21.32 -3.80 21.08
C ARG A 72 -19.88 -3.36 21.27
N SER A 73 -18.92 -4.20 20.88
CA SER A 73 -17.49 -3.90 20.97
C SER A 73 -16.74 -4.34 19.72
N ALA A 74 -15.63 -3.70 19.47
CA ALA A 74 -14.64 -4.09 18.47
C ALA A 74 -13.36 -4.58 19.18
N ILE A 75 -12.92 -5.81 18.86
CA ILE A 75 -11.62 -6.32 19.24
C ILE A 75 -10.72 -6.07 18.03
N VAL A 76 -9.71 -5.23 18.19
CA VAL A 76 -8.78 -4.86 17.13
C VAL A 76 -7.44 -5.55 17.36
N LEU A 77 -6.93 -6.19 16.32
CA LEU A 77 -5.74 -7.01 16.38
C LEU A 77 -4.70 -6.49 15.40
N GLY A 78 -3.44 -6.49 15.84
CA GLY A 78 -2.29 -6.14 15.01
C GLY A 78 -1.40 -7.36 14.80
N SER A 79 -0.96 -7.57 13.55
CA SER A 79 0.06 -8.57 13.21
C SER A 79 1.28 -7.86 12.64
N ASN A 80 2.44 -8.02 13.28
CA ASN A 80 3.67 -7.35 12.90
C ASN A 80 4.24 -7.93 11.59
N TYR A 81 4.49 -7.06 10.60
CA TYR A 81 5.18 -7.40 9.36
C TYR A 81 6.51 -6.65 9.18
N GLY A 82 7.04 -6.09 10.24
CA GLY A 82 8.28 -5.30 10.21
C GLY A 82 9.42 -6.01 9.47
N PRO A 83 10.17 -5.29 8.63
CA PRO A 83 11.32 -5.84 7.92
C PRO A 83 12.48 -6.12 8.87
N GLY A 84 13.37 -7.05 8.47
CA GLY A 84 14.63 -7.28 9.17
C GLY A 84 15.72 -6.29 8.79
N ASP A 85 15.65 -5.75 7.57
CA ASP A 85 16.63 -4.86 6.98
C ASP A 85 15.99 -3.51 6.60
N ASP A 86 16.82 -2.55 6.18
CA ASP A 86 16.33 -1.25 5.68
C ASP A 86 15.55 -1.44 4.37
N PRO A 87 14.25 -1.19 4.34
CA PRO A 87 13.44 -1.38 3.14
C PRO A 87 13.76 -0.37 2.03
N LEU A 88 14.47 0.72 2.32
CA LEU A 88 14.86 1.72 1.33
C LEU A 88 16.18 1.39 0.64
N ALA A 89 16.97 0.43 1.13
CA ALA A 89 18.26 0.06 0.54
C ALA A 89 18.16 -0.38 -0.93
N ILE A 90 17.03 -0.99 -1.33
CA ILE A 90 16.77 -1.40 -2.72
C ILE A 90 16.66 -0.23 -3.69
N LEU A 91 16.35 0.97 -3.21
CA LEU A 91 16.20 2.16 -4.04
C LEU A 91 17.55 2.64 -4.61
N ALA A 92 18.67 2.27 -3.99
CA ALA A 92 20.01 2.53 -4.49
C ALA A 92 20.45 1.58 -5.63
N GLN A 93 19.58 0.66 -6.04
CA GLN A 93 19.84 -0.34 -7.09
C GLN A 93 18.86 -0.14 -8.26
N PRO A 94 19.13 0.80 -9.19
CA PRO A 94 18.14 1.25 -10.18
C PRO A 94 17.58 0.15 -11.08
N GLY A 95 18.38 -0.88 -11.39
CA GLY A 95 17.93 -2.03 -12.19
C GLY A 95 17.07 -3.07 -11.45
N ARG A 96 16.89 -2.92 -10.13
CA ARG A 96 16.13 -3.85 -9.28
C ARG A 96 14.73 -3.30 -9.01
N ALA A 97 13.75 -4.20 -8.95
CA ALA A 97 12.37 -3.84 -8.66
C ALA A 97 12.13 -3.67 -7.15
N ALA A 98 11.76 -2.48 -6.71
CA ALA A 98 11.37 -2.24 -5.32
C ALA A 98 9.89 -2.61 -5.11
N VAL A 99 9.65 -3.58 -4.23
CA VAL A 99 8.34 -4.03 -3.78
C VAL A 99 8.18 -3.66 -2.31
N SER A 100 7.02 -3.13 -1.92
CA SER A 100 6.75 -2.78 -0.52
C SER A 100 6.79 -4.02 0.38
N VAL A 101 7.35 -3.87 1.57
CA VAL A 101 7.58 -4.92 2.58
C VAL A 101 6.31 -5.74 2.86
N TYR A 102 5.14 -5.10 2.89
CA TYR A 102 3.90 -5.81 3.18
C TYR A 102 3.55 -6.91 2.16
N ALA A 103 4.15 -6.85 0.98
CA ALA A 103 3.91 -7.77 -0.12
C ALA A 103 5.05 -8.77 -0.36
N HIS A 104 6.10 -8.74 0.45
CA HIS A 104 7.26 -9.64 0.30
C HIS A 104 6.91 -11.12 0.54
N GLY A 105 5.98 -11.39 1.44
CA GLY A 105 5.57 -12.75 1.84
C GLY A 105 4.26 -13.21 1.18
N ARG A 106 3.57 -14.09 1.89
CA ARG A 106 2.23 -14.55 1.53
C ARG A 106 1.21 -13.44 1.73
N ASP A 107 0.10 -13.52 0.99
CA ASP A 107 -1.00 -12.58 1.13
C ASP A 107 -1.50 -12.54 2.59
N TYR A 108 -1.30 -11.40 3.25
CA TYR A 108 -1.64 -11.21 4.66
C TYR A 108 -3.13 -11.36 4.95
N HIS A 109 -3.99 -11.12 3.96
CA HIS A 109 -5.42 -11.31 4.12
C HIS A 109 -5.75 -12.74 4.52
N ASP A 110 -5.10 -13.73 3.91
CA ASP A 110 -5.33 -15.14 4.22
C ASP A 110 -4.80 -15.50 5.62
N VAL A 111 -3.62 -14.98 5.98
CA VAL A 111 -2.95 -15.24 7.27
C VAL A 111 -3.77 -14.66 8.41
N VAL A 112 -4.08 -13.36 8.34
CA VAL A 112 -4.85 -12.64 9.37
C VAL A 112 -6.26 -13.23 9.48
N LYS A 113 -6.95 -13.46 8.34
CA LYS A 113 -8.30 -14.02 8.31
C LYS A 113 -8.39 -15.40 8.95
N LYS A 114 -7.38 -16.26 8.71
CA LYS A 114 -7.31 -17.59 9.35
C LYS A 114 -7.23 -17.47 10.87
N ARG A 115 -6.39 -16.58 11.39
CA ARG A 115 -6.24 -16.32 12.83
C ARG A 115 -7.51 -15.72 13.43
N LEU A 116 -8.11 -14.73 12.76
CA LEU A 116 -9.39 -14.13 13.17
C LEU A 116 -10.52 -15.15 13.27
N LYS A 117 -10.63 -16.07 12.29
CA LYS A 117 -11.61 -17.16 12.34
C LYS A 117 -11.36 -18.12 13.49
N SER A 118 -10.10 -18.41 13.84
CA SER A 118 -9.76 -19.25 14.98
C SER A 118 -10.11 -18.57 16.31
N LEU A 119 -9.78 -17.28 16.46
CA LEU A 119 -10.19 -16.48 17.60
C LEU A 119 -11.71 -16.40 17.71
N GLY A 120 -12.40 -16.19 16.58
CA GLY A 120 -13.85 -16.09 16.56
C GLY A 120 -14.57 -17.36 17.00
N ARG A 121 -14.07 -18.54 16.58
CA ARG A 121 -14.63 -19.82 17.04
C ARG A 121 -14.47 -19.99 18.55
N TRP A 122 -13.29 -19.65 19.08
CA TRP A 122 -13.06 -19.71 20.50
C TRP A 122 -13.94 -18.73 21.28
N LEU A 123 -14.07 -17.48 20.81
CA LEU A 123 -14.94 -16.47 21.42
C LEU A 123 -16.41 -16.94 21.47
N ALA A 124 -16.92 -17.49 20.38
CA ALA A 124 -18.29 -17.97 20.32
C ALA A 124 -18.55 -19.14 21.28
N SER A 125 -17.54 -20.01 21.48
CA SER A 125 -17.65 -21.16 22.39
C SER A 125 -17.57 -20.75 23.87
N ASP A 126 -16.60 -19.85 24.20
CA ASP A 126 -16.29 -19.53 25.58
C ASP A 126 -17.20 -18.44 26.19
N PHE A 127 -17.77 -17.57 25.35
CA PHE A 127 -18.54 -16.40 25.79
C PHE A 127 -19.99 -16.35 25.28
N ASP A 128 -20.46 -17.38 24.58
CA ASP A 128 -21.81 -17.45 23.98
C ASP A 128 -22.20 -16.12 23.28
N CYS A 129 -21.37 -15.67 22.36
CA CYS A 129 -21.53 -14.40 21.67
C CYS A 129 -21.62 -14.56 20.15
N GLN A 130 -22.26 -13.60 19.49
CA GLN A 130 -22.18 -13.45 18.05
C GLN A 130 -21.00 -12.57 17.66
N LEU A 131 -20.41 -12.82 16.50
CA LEU A 131 -19.28 -12.03 16.00
C LEU A 131 -19.19 -12.03 14.47
N LYS A 132 -18.47 -11.02 13.96
CA LYS A 132 -18.04 -10.94 12.55
C LYS A 132 -16.57 -10.55 12.49
N VAL A 133 -15.82 -11.17 11.57
CA VAL A 133 -14.38 -10.92 11.41
C VAL A 133 -14.11 -10.18 10.11
N PHE A 134 -13.18 -9.22 10.16
CA PHE A 134 -12.84 -8.35 9.04
C PHE A 134 -11.32 -8.21 8.91
N VAL A 135 -10.87 -8.13 7.67
CA VAL A 135 -9.51 -7.78 7.30
C VAL A 135 -9.57 -7.09 5.93
N ASP A 136 -9.36 -5.79 5.90
CA ASP A 136 -9.22 -4.89 4.74
C ASP A 136 -10.34 -4.95 3.66
N THR A 137 -11.10 -6.01 3.55
CA THR A 137 -12.05 -6.24 2.44
C THR A 137 -13.48 -5.78 2.70
N ALA A 138 -13.79 -5.27 3.89
CA ALA A 138 -15.13 -4.82 4.30
C ALA A 138 -15.23 -3.29 4.34
N PRO A 139 -16.46 -2.73 4.31
CA PRO A 139 -16.67 -1.31 4.54
C PRO A 139 -16.52 -0.96 6.04
N LEU A 140 -15.31 -1.12 6.55
CA LEU A 140 -14.92 -0.85 7.93
C LEU A 140 -13.58 -0.10 7.92
N MET A 141 -13.48 1.00 8.66
CA MET A 141 -12.24 1.76 8.78
C MET A 141 -11.40 1.22 9.93
N GLU A 142 -10.47 0.31 9.62
CA GLU A 142 -9.69 -0.42 10.61
C GLU A 142 -8.67 0.48 11.34
N LYS A 143 -8.06 1.46 10.66
CA LYS A 143 -7.07 2.36 11.28
C LYS A 143 -7.68 3.24 12.39
N PRO A 144 -8.82 3.92 12.19
CA PRO A 144 -9.50 4.65 13.26
C PRO A 144 -9.90 3.75 14.43
N LEU A 145 -10.37 2.52 14.15
CA LEU A 145 -10.68 1.56 15.21
C LEU A 145 -9.43 1.13 15.97
N ALA A 146 -8.30 0.90 15.29
CA ALA A 146 -7.04 0.56 15.92
C ALA A 146 -6.52 1.69 16.84
N GLN A 147 -6.70 2.94 16.42
CA GLN A 147 -6.41 4.10 17.28
C GLN A 147 -7.32 4.10 18.51
N SER A 148 -8.63 3.92 18.33
CA SER A 148 -9.59 3.86 19.43
C SER A 148 -9.37 2.67 20.38
N ALA A 149 -8.76 1.59 19.87
CA ALA A 149 -8.41 0.39 20.63
C ALA A 149 -7.00 0.46 21.29
N ALA A 150 -6.36 1.63 21.31
CA ALA A 150 -5.04 1.82 21.89
C ALA A 150 -3.90 1.00 21.25
N LEU A 151 -4.01 0.61 19.98
CA LEU A 151 -2.90 -0.04 19.28
C LEU A 151 -1.82 0.97 18.87
N GLY A 152 -2.16 2.25 18.85
CA GLY A 152 -1.31 3.36 18.47
C GLY A 152 -2.14 4.58 18.04
N TRP A 153 -1.59 5.43 17.22
CA TRP A 153 -2.27 6.60 16.62
C TRP A 153 -2.07 6.64 15.11
N GLN A 154 -2.96 7.29 14.40
CA GLN A 154 -2.74 7.60 12.99
C GLN A 154 -1.69 8.72 12.90
N GLY A 155 -0.54 8.40 12.31
CA GLY A 155 0.56 9.35 12.15
C GLY A 155 0.33 10.36 11.02
N LYS A 156 1.21 11.37 10.90
CA LYS A 156 1.16 12.37 9.82
C LYS A 156 1.17 11.76 8.42
N HIS A 157 1.69 10.55 8.26
CA HIS A 157 1.65 9.76 7.02
C HIS A 157 0.35 8.96 6.82
N THR A 158 -0.70 9.21 7.60
CA THR A 158 -2.03 8.58 7.52
C THR A 158 -2.08 7.07 7.81
N ASN A 159 -0.97 6.46 8.20
CA ASN A 159 -0.94 5.07 8.65
C ASN A 159 -0.84 4.99 10.18
N LEU A 160 -1.19 3.81 10.73
CA LEU A 160 -1.08 3.57 12.16
C LEU A 160 0.41 3.55 12.58
N VAL A 161 0.70 4.20 13.70
CA VAL A 161 2.00 4.16 14.38
C VAL A 161 1.81 3.53 15.76
N SER A 162 2.42 2.39 15.98
CA SER A 162 2.44 1.75 17.28
C SER A 162 3.69 2.18 18.07
N ARG A 163 3.51 2.44 19.34
CA ARG A 163 4.60 2.78 20.26
C ARG A 163 5.65 1.67 20.43
N ARG A 164 5.22 0.41 20.24
CA ARG A 164 6.04 -0.79 20.46
C ARG A 164 6.48 -1.46 19.17
N LEU A 165 5.74 -1.29 18.09
CA LEU A 165 5.88 -2.05 16.85
C LEU A 165 6.11 -1.13 15.63
N GLY A 166 6.26 0.19 15.84
CA GLY A 166 6.47 1.14 14.74
C GLY A 166 5.27 1.22 13.79
N SER A 167 5.52 1.35 12.50
CA SER A 167 4.51 1.55 11.46
C SER A 167 4.14 0.26 10.70
N TRP A 168 4.57 -0.91 11.18
CA TRP A 168 4.54 -2.16 10.43
C TRP A 168 3.50 -3.16 10.98
N LEU A 169 2.21 -2.76 10.96
CA LEU A 169 1.11 -3.59 11.46
C LEU A 169 0.04 -3.84 10.40
N PHE A 170 -0.23 -5.10 10.10
CA PHE A 170 -1.50 -5.51 9.52
C PHE A 170 -2.58 -5.48 10.59
N LEU A 171 -3.78 -5.07 10.20
CA LEU A 171 -4.90 -4.96 11.10
C LEU A 171 -5.94 -6.04 10.82
N GLY A 172 -6.63 -6.43 11.86
CA GLY A 172 -7.81 -7.28 11.78
C GLY A 172 -8.81 -6.88 12.86
N VAL A 173 -10.10 -7.02 12.59
CA VAL A 173 -11.16 -6.62 13.51
C VAL A 173 -12.14 -7.75 13.72
N VAL A 174 -12.51 -7.96 14.96
CA VAL A 174 -13.68 -8.77 15.36
C VAL A 174 -14.71 -7.82 15.95
N LEU A 175 -15.84 -7.64 15.28
CA LEU A 175 -17.02 -7.06 15.91
C LEU A 175 -17.77 -8.14 16.69
N THR A 176 -18.21 -7.83 17.89
CA THR A 176 -18.88 -8.80 18.79
C THR A 176 -20.05 -8.18 19.53
N THR A 177 -20.99 -9.04 19.92
CA THR A 177 -22.10 -8.68 20.83
C THR A 177 -21.68 -8.63 22.30
N LEU A 178 -20.44 -9.02 22.63
CA LEU A 178 -19.89 -8.84 23.98
C LEU A 178 -19.76 -7.35 24.28
N GLU A 179 -20.13 -6.97 25.50
CA GLU A 179 -19.84 -5.66 26.04
C GLU A 179 -18.46 -5.71 26.72
N LEU A 180 -17.47 -5.07 26.10
CA LEU A 180 -16.10 -5.01 26.57
C LEU A 180 -15.73 -3.55 26.77
N GLU A 181 -15.26 -3.19 27.95
CA GLU A 181 -14.79 -1.83 28.25
C GLU A 181 -13.68 -1.43 27.26
N PRO A 182 -13.79 -0.31 26.56
CA PRO A 182 -12.76 0.16 25.64
C PRO A 182 -11.42 0.40 26.35
N ASP A 183 -10.33 0.21 25.62
CA ASP A 183 -9.02 0.63 26.09
C ASP A 183 -8.84 2.13 25.97
N GLN A 184 -7.99 2.70 26.81
CA GLN A 184 -7.72 4.13 26.78
C GLN A 184 -6.89 4.48 25.56
N GLN A 185 -7.44 5.27 24.65
CA GLN A 185 -6.78 5.70 23.43
C GLN A 185 -5.44 6.39 23.72
N GLU A 186 -4.42 6.09 22.92
CA GLU A 186 -3.15 6.81 22.96
C GLU A 186 -3.26 8.16 22.25
N SER A 187 -2.57 9.17 22.80
CA SER A 187 -2.41 10.47 22.16
C SER A 187 -1.42 10.40 21.00
N ASP A 188 -1.61 11.25 19.99
CA ASP A 188 -0.63 11.45 18.94
C ASP A 188 0.73 11.90 19.48
N ARG A 189 1.79 11.30 18.97
CA ARG A 189 3.16 11.58 19.36
C ARG A 189 4.07 11.94 18.17
N CYS A 190 3.48 12.38 17.05
CA CYS A 190 4.26 12.87 15.92
C CYS A 190 4.98 14.18 16.21
N GLY A 191 4.45 15.03 17.12
CA GLY A 191 5.07 16.29 17.51
C GLY A 191 5.43 17.17 16.32
N SER A 192 6.62 17.76 16.34
CA SER A 192 7.15 18.61 15.24
C SER A 192 7.78 17.80 14.09
N CYS A 193 7.93 16.48 14.19
CA CYS A 193 8.57 15.66 13.17
C CYS A 193 7.85 15.72 11.82
N ARG A 194 8.60 15.85 10.72
CA ARG A 194 8.10 15.93 9.34
C ARG A 194 8.72 14.90 8.40
N ARG A 195 9.57 13.99 8.86
CA ARG A 195 10.37 13.10 8.00
C ARG A 195 9.54 12.37 6.94
N CYS A 196 8.36 11.87 7.31
CA CYS A 196 7.48 11.16 6.38
C CYS A 196 6.85 12.07 5.30
N LEU A 197 6.69 13.36 5.59
CA LEU A 197 6.19 14.34 4.61
C LEU A 197 7.30 14.74 3.65
N ASP A 198 8.51 14.92 4.17
CA ASP A 198 9.65 15.46 3.43
C ASP A 198 10.28 14.39 2.51
N ILE A 199 10.23 13.10 2.88
CA ILE A 199 10.76 11.98 2.07
C ILE A 199 9.91 11.66 0.85
N CYS A 200 8.62 12.05 0.80
CA CYS A 200 7.69 11.62 -0.24
C CYS A 200 8.10 12.18 -1.61
N PRO A 201 8.55 11.35 -2.56
CA PRO A 201 9.18 11.84 -3.79
C PRO A 201 8.16 12.46 -4.76
N THR A 202 6.88 12.23 -4.56
CA THR A 202 5.78 12.79 -5.39
C THR A 202 4.99 13.87 -4.67
N GLY A 203 5.37 14.23 -3.44
CA GLY A 203 4.66 15.25 -2.65
C GLY A 203 3.19 14.90 -2.41
N ALA A 204 2.89 13.64 -2.10
CA ALA A 204 1.53 13.16 -1.95
C ALA A 204 0.81 13.70 -0.69
N PHE A 205 1.54 14.25 0.29
CA PHE A 205 0.94 14.82 1.50
C PHE A 205 0.63 16.29 1.30
N ILE A 206 -0.66 16.63 1.19
CA ILE A 206 -1.13 18.02 1.07
C ILE A 206 -1.02 18.79 2.40
N ALA A 207 -1.06 18.08 3.51
CA ALA A 207 -0.81 18.57 4.86
C ALA A 207 -0.49 17.37 5.79
N PRO A 208 0.03 17.59 7.02
CA PRO A 208 0.06 16.53 8.02
C PRO A 208 -1.30 15.86 8.18
N TYR A 209 -1.33 14.52 8.19
CA TYR A 209 -2.54 13.69 8.30
C TYR A 209 -3.48 13.74 7.07
N ARG A 210 -3.06 14.36 5.98
CA ARG A 210 -3.87 14.50 4.76
C ARG A 210 -3.07 14.09 3.52
N LEU A 211 -3.55 13.06 2.86
CA LEU A 211 -2.94 12.47 1.67
C LEU A 211 -3.81 12.73 0.44
N ASP A 212 -3.18 13.08 -0.69
CA ASP A 212 -3.78 12.93 -2.01
C ASP A 212 -3.32 11.61 -2.62
N ALA A 213 -4.22 10.62 -2.70
CA ALA A 213 -3.87 9.30 -3.22
C ALA A 213 -3.44 9.37 -4.68
N ARG A 214 -3.94 10.31 -5.48
CA ARG A 214 -3.58 10.47 -6.91
C ARG A 214 -2.08 10.72 -7.13
N ARG A 215 -1.38 11.17 -6.10
CA ARG A 215 0.07 11.40 -6.10
C ARG A 215 0.85 10.31 -5.34
N CYS A 216 0.17 9.46 -4.57
CA CYS A 216 0.82 8.43 -3.75
C CYS A 216 1.32 7.27 -4.61
N ILE A 217 2.62 6.96 -4.56
CA ILE A 217 3.21 5.85 -5.34
C ILE A 217 2.55 4.51 -5.01
N SER A 218 2.16 4.29 -3.76
CA SER A 218 1.43 3.07 -3.39
C SER A 218 0.11 2.96 -4.16
N TYR A 219 -0.67 4.05 -4.23
CA TYR A 219 -1.89 4.10 -5.04
C TYR A 219 -1.58 3.93 -6.54
N LEU A 220 -0.61 4.67 -7.06
CA LEU A 220 -0.27 4.66 -8.49
C LEU A 220 0.14 3.26 -8.97
N THR A 221 0.87 2.52 -8.15
CA THR A 221 1.39 1.20 -8.50
C THR A 221 0.39 0.06 -8.28
N ILE A 222 -0.59 0.23 -7.38
CA ILE A 222 -1.52 -0.84 -6.96
C ILE A 222 -2.94 -0.61 -7.48
N GLU A 223 -3.51 0.58 -7.26
CA GLU A 223 -4.93 0.85 -7.49
C GLU A 223 -5.20 1.52 -8.83
N HIS A 224 -4.32 2.45 -9.25
CA HIS A 224 -4.49 3.20 -10.47
C HIS A 224 -4.42 2.31 -11.71
N GLN A 225 -5.49 2.33 -12.53
CA GLN A 225 -5.62 1.43 -13.68
C GLN A 225 -5.11 2.04 -14.98
N GLY A 226 -5.10 3.36 -15.08
CA GLY A 226 -4.76 4.10 -16.29
C GLY A 226 -3.26 4.41 -16.45
N HIS A 227 -3.02 5.42 -17.27
CA HIS A 227 -1.69 5.97 -17.50
C HIS A 227 -1.27 6.84 -16.31
N ILE A 228 -0.05 6.62 -15.82
CA ILE A 228 0.49 7.42 -14.73
C ILE A 228 0.91 8.79 -15.28
N PRO A 229 0.53 9.91 -14.64
CA PRO A 229 0.95 11.25 -15.06
C PRO A 229 2.47 11.38 -15.22
N ALA A 230 2.91 12.01 -16.30
CA ALA A 230 4.33 12.07 -16.66
C ALA A 230 5.19 12.71 -15.57
N GLU A 231 4.68 13.77 -14.92
CA GLU A 231 5.37 14.49 -13.85
C GLU A 231 5.59 13.67 -12.56
N LEU A 232 4.89 12.53 -12.39
CA LEU A 232 5.06 11.67 -11.23
C LEU A 232 6.05 10.52 -11.46
N ARG A 233 6.28 10.16 -12.74
CA ARG A 233 7.08 8.98 -13.11
C ARG A 233 8.53 9.05 -12.63
N PRO A 234 9.26 10.19 -12.74
CA PRO A 234 10.61 10.27 -12.20
C PRO A 234 10.68 10.01 -10.69
N GLY A 235 9.73 10.56 -9.93
CA GLY A 235 9.64 10.35 -8.48
C GLY A 235 9.34 8.90 -8.06
N MET A 236 8.82 8.07 -8.96
CA MET A 236 8.58 6.65 -8.68
C MET A 236 9.89 5.84 -8.57
N GLY A 237 10.95 6.28 -9.25
CA GLY A 237 12.23 5.54 -9.27
C GLY A 237 12.02 4.11 -9.76
N ASN A 238 12.52 3.13 -9.00
CA ASN A 238 12.38 1.70 -9.27
C ASN A 238 11.23 1.03 -8.48
N ARG A 239 10.30 1.80 -7.90
CA ARG A 239 9.16 1.27 -7.13
C ARG A 239 8.09 0.73 -8.06
N VAL A 240 7.90 -0.58 -8.03
CA VAL A 240 6.97 -1.28 -8.94
C VAL A 240 5.67 -1.71 -8.26
N PHE A 241 5.66 -1.84 -6.94
CA PHE A 241 4.48 -2.26 -6.19
C PHE A 241 4.52 -1.74 -4.75
N GLY A 242 3.68 -0.76 -4.43
CA GLY A 242 3.66 -0.10 -3.13
C GLY A 242 4.82 0.89 -2.95
N CYS A 243 4.91 1.44 -1.75
CA CYS A 243 5.94 2.41 -1.37
C CYS A 243 6.04 2.46 0.15
N ASP A 244 7.24 2.34 0.67
CA ASP A 244 7.48 2.32 2.11
C ASP A 244 8.14 3.59 2.64
N ASP A 245 8.47 4.57 1.79
CA ASP A 245 9.28 5.73 2.15
C ASP A 245 8.80 6.42 3.43
N CYS A 246 7.51 6.77 3.48
CA CYS A 246 6.95 7.48 4.62
C CYS A 246 6.87 6.60 5.89
N LEU A 247 6.74 5.29 5.75
CA LEU A 247 6.74 4.35 6.87
C LEU A 247 8.17 4.14 7.39
N ALA A 248 9.12 3.89 6.50
CA ALA A 248 10.50 3.54 6.82
C ALA A 248 11.23 4.62 7.63
N VAL A 249 11.03 5.90 7.26
CA VAL A 249 11.69 7.02 7.96
C VAL A 249 11.04 7.41 9.28
N CYS A 250 9.96 6.74 9.67
CA CYS A 250 9.27 7.06 10.92
C CYS A 250 10.18 6.79 12.13
N PRO A 251 10.46 7.80 13.00
CA PRO A 251 11.36 7.60 14.14
C PRO A 251 10.88 6.55 15.14
N TRP A 252 9.59 6.24 15.12
CA TRP A 252 9.00 5.22 16.00
C TRP A 252 9.40 3.81 15.59
N ASN A 253 9.92 3.60 14.37
CA ASN A 253 10.46 2.31 13.93
C ASN A 253 11.71 1.87 14.72
N LYS A 254 12.36 2.76 15.47
CA LYS A 254 13.44 2.36 16.39
C LYS A 254 12.98 1.35 17.46
N PHE A 255 11.68 1.22 17.69
CA PHE A 255 11.08 0.24 18.59
C PHE A 255 10.48 -0.96 17.85
N ALA A 256 10.42 -0.89 16.52
CA ALA A 256 9.93 -1.99 15.68
C ALA A 256 10.87 -3.20 15.82
N GLN A 257 10.29 -4.37 15.61
CA GLN A 257 11.01 -5.63 15.56
C GLN A 257 10.71 -6.29 14.22
N ALA A 258 11.66 -7.06 13.71
CA ALA A 258 11.40 -7.92 12.56
C ALA A 258 10.23 -8.86 12.84
N SER A 259 9.43 -9.13 11.83
CA SER A 259 8.32 -10.09 11.94
C SER A 259 8.84 -11.48 12.31
N ARG A 260 8.12 -12.15 13.20
CA ARG A 260 8.35 -13.57 13.55
C ARG A 260 7.46 -14.53 12.77
N GLU A 261 6.53 -13.99 11.97
CA GLU A 261 5.60 -14.78 11.17
C GLU A 261 6.27 -15.27 9.89
N ALA A 262 6.51 -16.57 9.78
CA ALA A 262 7.15 -17.17 8.64
C ALA A 262 6.40 -16.90 7.31
N ALA A 263 5.08 -16.72 7.36
CA ALA A 263 4.28 -16.40 6.18
C ALA A 263 4.57 -14.99 5.63
N TYR A 264 5.14 -14.09 6.42
CA TYR A 264 5.54 -12.73 5.99
C TYR A 264 7.01 -12.66 5.58
N SER A 265 7.79 -13.73 5.76
CA SER A 265 9.18 -13.78 5.32
C SER A 265 9.28 -13.48 3.83
N ALA A 266 10.32 -12.72 3.48
CA ALA A 266 10.58 -12.34 2.10
C ALA A 266 10.80 -13.59 1.22
N ARG A 267 10.11 -13.58 0.08
CA ARG A 267 10.20 -14.62 -0.94
C ARG A 267 11.16 -14.16 -2.04
N PRO A 268 12.25 -14.88 -2.32
CA PRO A 268 13.23 -14.47 -3.33
C PRO A 268 12.59 -14.16 -4.69
N GLU A 269 11.57 -14.92 -5.09
CA GLU A 269 10.84 -14.69 -6.34
C GLU A 269 10.07 -13.36 -6.39
N ILE A 270 9.96 -12.64 -5.25
CA ILE A 270 9.34 -11.31 -5.14
C ILE A 270 10.39 -10.22 -4.88
N THR A 271 11.37 -10.51 -4.03
CA THR A 271 12.33 -9.49 -3.57
C THR A 271 13.62 -9.46 -4.38
N ASP A 272 13.92 -10.53 -5.14
CA ASP A 272 15.10 -10.62 -5.97
C ASP A 272 14.75 -10.53 -7.47
N LEU A 273 14.07 -9.48 -7.85
CA LEU A 273 13.62 -9.23 -9.22
C LEU A 273 14.37 -8.08 -9.87
N SER A 274 14.88 -8.30 -11.10
CA SER A 274 15.25 -7.20 -11.96
C SER A 274 14.03 -6.57 -12.63
N LEU A 275 14.13 -5.29 -13.00
CA LEU A 275 13.08 -4.61 -13.74
C LEU A 275 12.86 -5.24 -15.11
N THR A 276 13.92 -5.73 -15.77
CA THR A 276 13.86 -6.40 -17.06
C THR A 276 13.13 -7.74 -16.98
N GLU A 277 13.45 -8.58 -15.97
CA GLU A 277 12.71 -9.83 -15.74
C GLU A 277 11.22 -9.57 -15.50
N LEU A 278 10.90 -8.50 -14.74
CA LEU A 278 9.53 -8.15 -14.43
C LEU A 278 8.76 -7.66 -15.66
N ALA A 279 9.40 -6.82 -16.49
CA ALA A 279 8.79 -6.30 -17.72
C ALA A 279 8.59 -7.39 -18.78
N ALA A 280 9.42 -8.44 -18.78
CA ALA A 280 9.35 -9.56 -19.73
C ALA A 280 8.30 -10.64 -19.37
N LEU A 281 7.60 -10.52 -18.22
CA LEU A 281 6.63 -11.53 -17.81
C LEU A 281 5.42 -11.57 -18.75
N ASP A 282 5.05 -12.75 -19.22
CA ASP A 282 3.73 -13.05 -19.74
C ASP A 282 2.72 -13.35 -18.62
N ASP A 283 1.45 -13.54 -18.98
CA ASP A 283 0.36 -13.79 -18.03
C ASP A 283 0.58 -15.06 -17.20
N ASP A 284 1.07 -16.14 -17.79
CA ASP A 284 1.24 -17.43 -17.13
C ASP A 284 2.42 -17.38 -16.16
N ALA A 285 3.54 -16.80 -16.57
CA ALA A 285 4.69 -16.54 -15.72
C ALA A 285 4.33 -15.61 -14.54
N PHE A 286 3.58 -14.54 -14.82
CA PHE A 286 3.07 -13.64 -13.79
C PHE A 286 2.21 -14.38 -12.74
N ARG A 287 1.20 -15.13 -13.20
CA ARG A 287 0.29 -15.89 -12.31
C ARG A 287 1.00 -16.93 -11.47
N THR A 288 1.99 -17.58 -12.05
CA THR A 288 2.81 -18.60 -11.39
C THR A 288 3.71 -17.98 -10.34
N ARG A 289 4.47 -16.93 -10.71
CA ARG A 289 5.44 -16.26 -9.83
C ARG A 289 4.78 -15.62 -8.63
N PHE A 290 3.68 -14.90 -8.83
CA PHE A 290 3.00 -14.13 -7.77
C PHE A 290 1.83 -14.88 -7.12
N ARG A 291 1.79 -16.19 -7.26
CA ARG A 291 0.79 -17.01 -6.57
C ARG A 291 0.84 -16.79 -5.06
N GLN A 292 -0.33 -16.61 -4.45
CA GLN A 292 -0.49 -16.38 -3.01
C GLN A 292 0.21 -15.11 -2.48
N SER A 293 0.50 -14.15 -3.33
CA SER A 293 1.02 -12.85 -2.92
C SER A 293 0.02 -11.73 -3.26
N PRO A 294 0.11 -10.57 -2.58
CA PRO A 294 -0.73 -9.41 -2.91
C PRO A 294 -0.54 -8.92 -4.36
N LEU A 295 0.66 -9.07 -4.94
CA LEU A 295 0.99 -8.64 -6.30
C LEU A 295 0.04 -9.24 -7.34
N LYS A 296 -0.43 -10.47 -7.14
CA LYS A 296 -1.36 -11.13 -8.06
C LYS A 296 -2.63 -10.31 -8.35
N ARG A 297 -3.07 -9.49 -7.40
CA ARG A 297 -4.30 -8.68 -7.52
C ARG A 297 -4.16 -7.52 -8.49
N THR A 298 -2.94 -7.04 -8.71
CA THR A 298 -2.66 -5.91 -9.61
C THR A 298 -2.87 -6.28 -11.08
N GLY A 299 -2.60 -7.52 -11.45
CA GLY A 299 -2.58 -7.97 -12.83
C GLY A 299 -1.22 -7.69 -13.50
N ARG A 300 -0.93 -8.44 -14.57
CA ARG A 300 0.34 -8.39 -15.32
C ARG A 300 0.59 -7.00 -15.89
N ASP A 301 -0.36 -6.43 -16.61
CA ASP A 301 -0.15 -5.20 -17.38
C ASP A 301 0.22 -4.00 -16.52
N ARG A 302 -0.42 -3.85 -15.34
CA ARG A 302 -0.06 -2.76 -14.41
C ARG A 302 1.33 -2.95 -13.81
N LEU A 303 1.72 -4.20 -13.53
CA LEU A 303 3.05 -4.48 -12.99
C LEU A 303 4.13 -4.24 -14.04
N VAL A 304 3.90 -4.64 -15.31
CA VAL A 304 4.79 -4.35 -16.45
C VAL A 304 4.85 -2.84 -16.71
N ARG A 305 3.71 -2.14 -16.69
CA ARG A 305 3.66 -0.66 -16.75
C ARG A 305 4.59 -0.01 -15.72
N ASN A 306 4.53 -0.48 -14.47
CA ASN A 306 5.34 0.07 -13.39
C ASN A 306 6.85 -0.29 -13.57
N ALA A 307 7.15 -1.49 -14.07
CA ALA A 307 8.52 -1.90 -14.36
C ALA A 307 9.14 -1.06 -15.49
N LEU A 308 8.36 -0.75 -16.53
CA LEU A 308 8.81 0.12 -17.63
C LEU A 308 9.14 1.53 -17.15
N ILE A 309 8.36 2.08 -16.20
CA ILE A 309 8.71 3.37 -15.56
C ILE A 309 10.05 3.22 -14.82
N GLY A 310 10.25 2.13 -14.09
CA GLY A 310 11.52 1.86 -13.43
C GLY A 310 12.70 1.76 -14.41
N LEU A 311 12.52 1.09 -15.55
CA LEU A 311 13.55 0.95 -16.60
C LEU A 311 13.92 2.32 -17.20
N GLY A 312 12.91 3.15 -17.50
CA GLY A 312 13.17 4.52 -17.97
C GLY A 312 13.93 5.34 -16.93
N ASN A 313 13.59 5.24 -15.65
CA ASN A 313 14.28 5.91 -14.55
C ASN A 313 15.71 5.38 -14.31
N ALA A 314 15.96 4.09 -14.59
CA ALA A 314 17.26 3.47 -14.41
C ALA A 314 18.31 3.99 -15.40
N GLY A 315 17.90 4.47 -16.57
CA GLY A 315 18.80 5.04 -17.59
C GLY A 315 19.70 4.01 -18.27
N ASP A 316 19.42 2.71 -18.16
CA ASP A 316 20.23 1.63 -18.77
C ASP A 316 19.72 1.26 -20.15
N ALA A 317 20.42 1.74 -21.18
CA ALA A 317 20.08 1.50 -22.58
C ALA A 317 20.14 0.01 -22.99
N SER A 318 20.74 -0.87 -22.19
CA SER A 318 20.73 -2.32 -22.45
C SER A 318 19.33 -2.93 -22.41
N ALA A 319 18.35 -2.23 -21.80
CA ALA A 319 16.94 -2.62 -21.76
C ALA A 319 16.20 -2.34 -23.08
N MET A 320 16.76 -1.58 -24.03
CA MET A 320 16.07 -1.17 -25.27
C MET A 320 15.48 -2.31 -26.09
N PRO A 321 16.17 -3.44 -26.33
CA PRO A 321 15.59 -4.53 -27.11
C PRO A 321 14.28 -5.10 -26.49
N LEU A 322 14.19 -5.16 -25.17
CA LEU A 322 12.98 -5.55 -24.45
C LEU A 322 11.89 -4.46 -24.59
N ILE A 323 12.25 -3.20 -24.37
CA ILE A 323 11.30 -2.08 -24.46
C ILE A 323 10.71 -1.99 -25.86
N GLU A 324 11.51 -2.17 -26.91
CA GLU A 324 11.03 -2.19 -28.30
C GLU A 324 10.02 -3.32 -28.55
N SER A 325 10.24 -4.50 -27.99
CA SER A 325 9.27 -5.61 -28.11
C SER A 325 7.93 -5.31 -27.42
N LEU A 326 7.94 -4.48 -26.38
CA LEU A 326 6.75 -4.08 -25.63
C LEU A 326 5.98 -2.91 -26.28
N LEU A 327 6.50 -2.29 -27.32
CA LEU A 327 5.77 -1.30 -28.14
C LEU A 327 4.61 -1.94 -28.94
N ASP A 328 4.63 -3.24 -29.15
CA ASP A 328 3.59 -4.00 -29.90
C ASP A 328 2.63 -4.76 -28.95
N GLU A 329 2.69 -4.51 -27.63
CA GLU A 329 1.83 -5.15 -26.65
C GLU A 329 0.34 -4.82 -26.85
N PRO A 330 -0.59 -5.78 -26.63
CA PRO A 330 -2.02 -5.51 -26.70
C PRO A 330 -2.50 -4.41 -25.75
N SER A 331 -1.88 -4.32 -24.56
CA SER A 331 -2.28 -3.39 -23.50
C SER A 331 -1.78 -1.96 -23.77
N PRO A 332 -2.67 -0.95 -23.92
CA PRO A 332 -2.26 0.43 -24.16
C PRO A 332 -1.41 1.01 -23.03
N VAL A 333 -1.66 0.62 -21.76
CA VAL A 333 -0.88 1.13 -20.64
C VAL A 333 0.57 0.61 -20.65
N VAL A 334 0.79 -0.58 -21.22
CA VAL A 334 2.12 -1.13 -21.42
C VAL A 334 2.82 -0.40 -22.57
N ARG A 335 2.16 -0.28 -23.73
CA ARG A 335 2.74 0.44 -24.89
C ARG A 335 3.11 1.87 -24.56
N ALA A 336 2.23 2.62 -23.87
CA ALA A 336 2.51 4.00 -23.49
C ALA A 336 3.78 4.10 -22.62
N MET A 337 3.94 3.21 -21.65
CA MET A 337 5.12 3.24 -20.81
C MET A 337 6.37 2.68 -21.49
N ALA A 338 6.24 1.82 -22.48
CA ALA A 338 7.35 1.42 -23.38
C ALA A 338 7.83 2.63 -24.20
N VAL A 339 6.92 3.42 -24.77
CA VAL A 339 7.26 4.68 -25.46
C VAL A 339 7.99 5.65 -24.54
N TRP A 340 7.43 5.88 -23.34
CA TRP A 340 8.05 6.76 -22.36
C TRP A 340 9.45 6.28 -21.94
N ALA A 341 9.61 4.98 -21.65
CA ALA A 341 10.92 4.40 -21.30
C ALA A 341 11.93 4.53 -22.45
N ALA A 342 11.52 4.25 -23.69
CA ALA A 342 12.37 4.45 -24.85
C ALA A 342 12.85 5.90 -24.98
N ARG A 343 11.96 6.87 -24.75
CA ARG A 343 12.32 8.30 -24.74
C ARG A 343 13.34 8.65 -23.66
N GLN A 344 13.31 8.00 -22.51
CA GLN A 344 14.29 8.24 -21.45
C GLN A 344 15.68 7.68 -21.78
N LEU A 345 15.75 6.66 -22.65
CA LEU A 345 16.98 5.91 -22.92
C LEU A 345 17.64 6.26 -24.25
N LEU A 346 16.88 6.80 -25.20
CA LEU A 346 17.35 7.16 -26.54
C LEU A 346 17.65 8.66 -26.62
N ASP A 347 18.59 9.04 -27.45
CA ASP A 347 18.71 10.43 -27.86
C ASP A 347 17.53 10.85 -28.76
N GLY A 348 17.38 12.17 -28.96
CA GLY A 348 16.23 12.70 -29.70
C GLY A 348 16.13 12.20 -31.15
N ALA A 349 17.24 11.95 -31.84
CA ALA A 349 17.26 11.48 -33.22
C ALA A 349 16.84 10.00 -33.31
N ALA A 350 17.39 9.17 -32.43
CA ALA A 350 17.05 7.75 -32.35
C ALA A 350 15.58 7.55 -31.94
N PHE A 351 15.08 8.34 -30.99
CA PHE A 351 13.68 8.29 -30.59
C PHE A 351 12.73 8.75 -31.71
N ALA A 352 13.07 9.83 -32.44
CA ALA A 352 12.29 10.29 -33.60
C ALA A 352 12.21 9.22 -34.68
N SER A 353 13.34 8.59 -35.03
CA SER A 353 13.39 7.50 -36.00
C SER A 353 12.55 6.29 -35.57
N LEU A 354 12.54 5.93 -34.29
CA LEU A 354 11.68 4.88 -33.74
C LEU A 354 10.19 5.27 -33.88
N GLY A 355 9.86 6.53 -33.67
CA GLY A 355 8.50 7.07 -33.73
C GLY A 355 7.94 7.14 -35.16
N GLU A 356 8.74 7.49 -36.16
CA GLU A 356 8.33 7.58 -37.57
C GLU A 356 7.69 6.29 -38.08
N ASN A 357 8.20 5.15 -37.65
CA ASN A 357 7.73 3.83 -38.08
C ASN A 357 6.54 3.31 -37.27
N ARG A 358 6.26 3.83 -36.06
CA ARG A 358 5.31 3.22 -35.12
C ARG A 358 4.15 4.13 -34.71
N SER A 359 4.36 5.45 -34.63
CA SER A 359 3.32 6.37 -34.15
C SER A 359 2.11 6.48 -35.10
N ALA A 360 2.34 6.35 -36.40
CA ALA A 360 1.28 6.45 -37.43
C ALA A 360 0.20 5.35 -37.33
N GLY A 361 0.58 4.17 -36.83
CA GLY A 361 -0.33 3.04 -36.66
C GLY A 361 -1.00 2.93 -35.29
N GLU A 362 -0.64 3.78 -34.35
CA GLU A 362 -1.15 3.70 -32.99
C GLU A 362 -2.59 4.24 -32.90
N SER A 363 -3.49 3.41 -32.41
CA SER A 363 -4.92 3.75 -32.29
C SER A 363 -5.27 4.42 -30.96
N ASP A 364 -4.53 4.13 -29.88
CA ASP A 364 -4.83 4.65 -28.56
C ASP A 364 -4.33 6.10 -28.41
N PRO A 365 -5.22 7.05 -28.03
CA PRO A 365 -4.84 8.47 -27.92
C PRO A 365 -3.77 8.75 -26.87
N ALA A 366 -3.76 8.00 -25.77
CA ALA A 366 -2.79 8.21 -24.70
C ALA A 366 -1.39 7.69 -25.11
N VAL A 367 -1.33 6.58 -25.84
CA VAL A 367 -0.06 6.10 -26.43
C VAL A 367 0.46 7.07 -27.49
N ARG A 368 -0.43 7.62 -28.35
CA ARG A 368 -0.05 8.67 -29.30
C ARG A 368 0.52 9.91 -28.62
N ALA A 369 -0.09 10.32 -27.50
CA ALA A 369 0.40 11.46 -26.72
C ALA A 369 1.82 11.23 -26.19
N GLU A 370 2.18 9.99 -25.82
CA GLU A 370 3.56 9.69 -25.38
C GLU A 370 4.59 9.84 -26.49
N TRP A 371 4.24 9.56 -27.76
CA TRP A 371 5.14 9.81 -28.90
C TRP A 371 5.38 11.30 -29.14
N GLY A 372 4.36 12.15 -28.89
CA GLY A 372 4.42 13.61 -29.05
C GLY A 372 4.83 14.40 -27.80
N TRP A 373 4.99 13.74 -26.65
CA TRP A 373 5.33 14.43 -25.39
C TRP A 373 6.76 14.98 -25.42
N GLU A 374 6.92 16.28 -25.19
CA GLU A 374 8.21 16.92 -24.98
C GLU A 374 8.40 17.14 -23.47
N PRO A 375 9.55 16.72 -22.88
CA PRO A 375 9.81 17.00 -21.49
C PRO A 375 9.95 18.52 -21.30
N ASP A 376 9.30 19.06 -20.27
CA ASP A 376 9.49 20.46 -19.87
C ASP A 376 10.97 20.75 -19.66
N SER A 377 11.53 21.71 -20.42
CA SER A 377 12.93 22.11 -20.37
C SER A 377 13.35 22.76 -19.03
N ASN A 378 12.45 22.79 -18.04
CA ASN A 378 12.64 23.42 -16.73
C ASN A 378 12.84 22.47 -15.55
N VAL A 379 12.99 21.17 -15.76
CA VAL A 379 13.38 20.26 -14.66
C VAL A 379 14.91 20.25 -14.59
N PRO A 380 15.54 20.78 -13.53
CA PRO A 380 16.99 20.70 -13.38
C PRO A 380 17.39 19.23 -13.29
N SER A 381 18.37 18.85 -14.11
CA SER A 381 19.05 17.57 -13.98
C SER A 381 19.56 17.42 -12.54
N PRO A 382 19.46 16.22 -11.92
CA PRO A 382 20.12 16.00 -10.66
C PRO A 382 21.62 16.25 -10.85
N GLU A 383 22.09 17.34 -10.27
CA GLU A 383 23.51 17.64 -10.26
C GLU A 383 24.25 16.44 -9.68
N SER A 384 25.20 15.93 -10.46
CA SER A 384 26.23 15.02 -9.98
C SER A 384 26.97 15.72 -8.86
N GLY A 385 26.58 15.49 -7.60
CA GLY A 385 27.30 15.99 -6.45
C GLY A 385 28.67 15.32 -6.39
N GLU A 386 29.67 15.99 -6.95
CA GLU A 386 31.06 15.81 -6.55
C GLU A 386 31.28 16.64 -5.28
N GLY A 387 31.65 15.96 -4.20
CA GLY A 387 32.01 16.57 -2.93
C GLY A 387 31.97 15.57 -1.78
#